data_e5fb2e1b29c876cf1fc8cb34eb0faec8
#
_entry.id   e5fb2e1b29c876cf1fc8cb34eb0faec8
#
_cell.length_a   1.000
_cell.length_b   1.000
_cell.length_c   1.000
_cell.angle_alpha   90.00
_cell.angle_beta   90.00
_cell.angle_gamma   90.00
#
_symmetry.space_group_name_H-M   'P 1'
#
loop_
_entity.id
_entity.type
_entity.pdbx_description
1 polymer ?
#
loop_
_entity_poly.entity_id
_entity_poly.type
_entity_poly.pdbx_seq_one_letter_code
_entity_poly.pdbx_strand_id
1 'polypeptide(L)'
;GNTFHTYLNPMIKGEMSDESFKIHGLSIDFLSNKPLFSEIVESLMSFVGNAKLIIHNAKFDVGFINYEIQRLEYSNQKVYEKLPYKEINTEKVIDTLEIAKKLYPGKSVSLDSLCIKFGINNKRKGKHGALIDSEILSEVYLELTGGKQPVFQFSQIGLTTEDSHKKPTKK
;
A
#
# COMPACT_ATOMS: atom_id res chain seq x y z
N GLY A 1 -14.68 -5.64 0.44
CA GLY A 1 -14.78 -4.33 -0.23
C GLY A 1 -14.78 -4.50 -1.74
N ASN A 2 -15.07 -3.44 -2.47
CA ASN A 2 -14.98 -3.44 -3.92
C ASN A 2 -13.53 -3.38 -4.37
N THR A 3 -13.24 -3.94 -5.54
CA THR A 3 -11.90 -3.93 -6.14
C THR A 3 -11.96 -3.22 -7.49
N PHE A 4 -10.99 -2.36 -7.75
CA PHE A 4 -10.75 -1.78 -9.07
C PHE A 4 -9.40 -2.30 -9.57
N HIS A 5 -9.42 -3.05 -10.67
CA HIS A 5 -8.21 -3.60 -11.28
C HIS A 5 -8.34 -3.58 -12.80
N THR A 6 -7.32 -3.04 -13.47
CA THR A 6 -7.23 -3.04 -14.92
C THR A 6 -5.77 -3.04 -15.36
N TYR A 7 -5.52 -3.56 -16.56
CA TYR A 7 -4.26 -3.35 -17.27
C TYR A 7 -4.43 -2.19 -18.23
N LEU A 8 -3.35 -1.45 -18.48
CA LEU A 8 -3.35 -0.28 -19.37
C LEU A 8 -2.40 -0.49 -20.54
N ASN A 9 -2.78 0.03 -21.69
CA ASN A 9 -1.88 0.19 -22.81
C ASN A 9 -0.95 1.40 -22.52
N PRO A 10 0.37 1.16 -22.41
CA PRO A 10 1.31 2.23 -22.08
C PRO A 10 1.61 3.15 -23.26
N MET A 11 1.07 2.88 -24.44
CA MET A 11 1.34 3.62 -25.69
C MET A 11 2.84 3.74 -26.05
N ILE A 12 3.64 2.78 -25.61
CA ILE A 12 5.09 2.78 -25.87
C ILE A 12 5.33 2.38 -27.33
N LYS A 13 6.09 3.20 -28.05
CA LYS A 13 6.60 2.85 -29.38
C LYS A 13 7.93 2.13 -29.22
N GLY A 14 7.96 0.81 -29.42
CA GLY A 14 9.16 0.02 -29.29
C GLY A 14 9.02 -1.13 -28.29
N GLU A 15 10.14 -1.70 -27.89
CA GLU A 15 10.20 -2.81 -26.94
C GLU A 15 10.19 -2.31 -25.49
N MET A 16 9.56 -3.07 -24.62
CA MET A 16 9.65 -2.85 -23.18
C MET A 16 11.04 -3.30 -22.70
N SER A 17 11.61 -2.60 -21.73
CA SER A 17 12.89 -3.02 -21.16
C SER A 17 12.78 -4.42 -20.53
N ASP A 18 13.81 -5.23 -20.70
CA ASP A 18 13.92 -6.55 -20.08
C ASP A 18 13.76 -6.49 -18.55
N GLU A 19 14.22 -5.40 -17.94
CA GLU A 19 14.11 -5.19 -16.50
C GLU A 19 12.66 -5.07 -16.06
N SER A 20 11.87 -4.25 -16.76
CA SER A 20 10.44 -4.09 -16.48
C SER A 20 9.70 -5.41 -16.65
N PHE A 21 9.95 -6.11 -17.76
CA PHE A 21 9.34 -7.40 -18.02
C PHE A 21 9.69 -8.46 -16.95
N LYS A 22 10.93 -8.49 -16.46
CA LYS A 22 11.33 -9.38 -15.37
C LYS A 22 10.56 -9.11 -14.07
N ILE A 23 10.23 -7.85 -13.80
CA ILE A 23 9.52 -7.44 -12.56
C ILE A 23 8.05 -7.86 -12.60
N HIS A 24 7.31 -7.48 -13.65
CA HIS A 24 5.84 -7.66 -13.69
C HIS A 24 5.38 -8.76 -14.66
N GLY A 25 6.22 -9.19 -15.60
CA GLY A 25 5.92 -10.26 -16.55
C GLY A 25 4.87 -9.93 -17.61
N LEU A 26 4.60 -8.65 -17.86
CA LEU A 26 3.63 -8.19 -18.85
C LEU A 26 4.36 -7.84 -20.14
N SER A 27 3.93 -8.42 -21.27
CA SER A 27 4.47 -8.10 -22.60
C SER A 27 3.73 -6.91 -23.23
N ILE A 28 4.39 -6.23 -24.15
CA ILE A 28 3.76 -5.15 -24.94
C ILE A 28 2.58 -5.71 -25.73
N ASP A 29 2.72 -6.89 -26.34
CA ASP A 29 1.62 -7.52 -27.08
C ASP A 29 0.39 -7.74 -26.22
N PHE A 30 0.58 -8.19 -24.98
CA PHE A 30 -0.52 -8.33 -24.03
C PHE A 30 -1.16 -6.98 -23.68
N LEU A 31 -0.35 -5.92 -23.55
CA LEU A 31 -0.83 -4.60 -23.14
C LEU A 31 -1.39 -3.80 -24.31
N SER A 32 -1.03 -4.08 -25.54
CA SER A 32 -1.43 -3.32 -26.73
C SER A 32 -2.95 -3.24 -26.92
N ASN A 33 -3.66 -4.29 -26.52
CA ASN A 33 -5.13 -4.38 -26.61
C ASN A 33 -5.85 -3.97 -25.32
N LYS A 34 -5.16 -3.35 -24.37
CA LYS A 34 -5.77 -2.88 -23.13
C LYS A 34 -6.25 -1.44 -23.28
N PRO A 35 -7.20 -1.00 -22.44
CA PRO A 35 -7.67 0.38 -22.47
C PRO A 35 -6.55 1.38 -22.23
N LEU A 36 -6.71 2.58 -22.76
CA LEU A 36 -5.87 3.73 -22.44
C LEU A 36 -6.22 4.30 -21.08
N PHE A 37 -5.29 5.03 -20.47
CA PHE A 37 -5.57 5.74 -19.22
C PHE A 37 -6.78 6.69 -19.35
N SER A 38 -6.91 7.38 -20.48
CA SER A 38 -8.05 8.25 -20.79
C SER A 38 -9.41 7.58 -20.73
N GLU A 39 -9.46 6.27 -20.98
CA GLU A 39 -10.71 5.50 -20.99
C GLU A 39 -11.13 5.02 -19.60
N ILE A 40 -10.19 4.99 -18.66
CA ILE A 40 -10.44 4.43 -17.32
C ILE A 40 -10.39 5.48 -16.19
N VAL A 41 -9.83 6.64 -16.44
CA VAL A 41 -9.54 7.62 -15.40
C VAL A 41 -10.80 8.08 -14.66
N GLU A 42 -11.92 8.26 -15.33
CA GLU A 42 -13.19 8.63 -14.69
C GLU A 42 -13.67 7.55 -13.71
N SER A 43 -13.62 6.28 -14.14
CA SER A 43 -13.97 5.14 -13.30
C SER A 43 -13.02 4.99 -12.12
N LEU A 44 -11.71 5.20 -12.34
CA LEU A 44 -10.70 5.18 -11.29
C LEU A 44 -10.98 6.28 -10.25
N MET A 45 -11.18 7.51 -10.69
CA MET A 45 -11.41 8.63 -9.79
C MET A 45 -12.74 8.53 -9.04
N SER A 46 -13.77 7.99 -9.70
CA SER A 46 -15.04 7.66 -9.06
C SER A 46 -14.88 6.58 -7.99
N PHE A 47 -14.08 5.55 -8.26
CA PHE A 47 -13.78 4.49 -7.29
C PHE A 47 -13.00 5.02 -6.08
N VAL A 48 -12.00 5.87 -6.31
CA VAL A 48 -11.21 6.51 -5.24
C VAL A 48 -12.07 7.47 -4.43
N GLY A 49 -12.89 8.28 -5.07
CA GLY A 49 -13.78 9.25 -4.43
C GLY A 49 -13.03 10.16 -3.45
N ASN A 50 -13.56 10.23 -2.23
CA ASN A 50 -12.96 11.00 -1.14
C ASN A 50 -12.13 10.16 -0.14
N ALA A 51 -11.86 8.89 -0.45
CA ALA A 51 -11.12 8.01 0.45
C ALA A 51 -9.66 8.47 0.63
N LYS A 52 -9.09 8.14 1.77
CA LYS A 52 -7.64 8.21 1.95
C LYS A 52 -6.99 7.04 1.22
N LEU A 53 -5.95 7.31 0.46
CA LEU A 53 -5.18 6.29 -0.25
C LEU A 53 -4.04 5.80 0.62
N ILE A 54 -3.87 4.49 0.73
CA ILE A 54 -2.74 3.86 1.40
C ILE A 54 -1.84 3.28 0.32
N ILE A 55 -0.62 3.79 0.22
CA ILE A 55 0.32 3.45 -0.85
C ILE A 55 1.70 3.20 -0.22
N HIS A 56 2.46 2.26 -0.79
CA HIS A 56 3.85 2.02 -0.38
C HIS A 56 4.80 2.66 -1.39
N ASN A 57 5.49 3.73 -1.00
CA ASN A 57 6.26 4.63 -1.88
C ASN A 57 5.35 5.51 -2.75
N ALA A 58 4.45 6.22 -2.10
CA ALA A 58 3.38 6.99 -2.72
C ALA A 58 3.83 8.00 -3.78
N LYS A 59 5.03 8.56 -3.65
CA LYS A 59 5.58 9.51 -4.65
C LYS A 59 5.64 8.91 -6.04
N PHE A 60 5.89 7.61 -6.14
CA PHE A 60 5.98 6.91 -7.42
C PHE A 60 4.60 6.81 -8.06
N ASP A 61 3.64 6.18 -7.40
CA ASP A 61 2.31 5.90 -7.95
C ASP A 61 1.50 7.18 -8.18
N VAL A 62 1.47 8.07 -7.20
CA VAL A 62 0.76 9.36 -7.31
C VAL A 62 1.38 10.23 -8.39
N GLY A 63 2.72 10.22 -8.49
CA GLY A 63 3.43 10.96 -9.54
C GLY A 63 3.01 10.50 -10.94
N PHE A 64 2.95 9.18 -11.18
CA PHE A 64 2.51 8.63 -12.46
C PHE A 64 1.05 8.95 -12.77
N ILE A 65 0.14 8.76 -11.82
CA ILE A 65 -1.29 9.02 -12.01
C ILE A 65 -1.50 10.50 -12.32
N ASN A 66 -0.92 11.40 -11.53
CA ASN A 66 -1.08 12.83 -11.74
C ASN A 66 -0.45 13.29 -13.07
N TYR A 67 0.70 12.71 -13.44
CA TYR A 67 1.31 12.98 -14.74
C TYR A 67 0.39 12.57 -15.91
N GLU A 68 -0.24 11.40 -15.84
CA GLU A 68 -1.19 10.94 -16.86
C GLU A 68 -2.44 11.84 -16.90
N ILE A 69 -2.95 12.29 -15.75
CA ILE A 69 -4.05 13.26 -15.69
C ILE A 69 -3.64 14.57 -16.38
N GLN A 70 -2.47 15.12 -16.06
CA GLN A 70 -1.95 16.33 -16.70
C GLN A 70 -1.80 16.16 -18.22
N ARG A 71 -1.31 15.00 -18.68
CA ARG A 71 -1.21 14.73 -20.13
C ARG A 71 -2.56 14.79 -20.83
N LEU A 72 -3.61 14.26 -20.20
CA LEU A 72 -4.97 14.36 -20.75
C LEU A 72 -5.43 15.81 -20.81
N GLU A 73 -5.08 16.56 -19.84
CA GLU A 73 -5.36 17.98 -19.75
C GLU A 73 -4.70 18.72 -20.91
N TYR A 74 -3.43 18.54 -21.18
CA TYR A 74 -2.71 19.20 -22.29
C TYR A 74 -3.17 18.75 -23.68
N SER A 75 -3.56 17.48 -23.83
CA SER A 75 -3.96 16.94 -25.14
C SER A 75 -5.36 17.36 -25.57
N ASN A 76 -6.22 17.78 -24.66
CA ASN A 76 -7.62 18.09 -24.88
C ASN A 76 -8.02 19.49 -24.37
N GLN A 77 -7.42 20.55 -24.90
CA GLN A 77 -7.73 21.94 -24.48
C GLN A 77 -9.24 22.31 -24.45
N LYS A 78 -10.11 21.55 -25.12
CA LYS A 78 -11.56 21.72 -25.08
C LYS A 78 -12.29 20.89 -23.99
N VAL A 79 -11.65 19.91 -23.41
CA VAL A 79 -12.24 19.01 -22.38
C VAL A 79 -11.92 19.51 -20.97
N TYR A 80 -10.96 20.41 -20.84
CA TYR A 80 -10.45 20.95 -19.57
C TYR A 80 -11.49 21.57 -18.65
N GLU A 81 -12.44 22.29 -19.21
CA GLU A 81 -13.48 22.94 -18.41
C GLU A 81 -14.49 21.93 -17.78
N LYS A 82 -14.37 20.64 -18.10
CA LYS A 82 -15.36 19.62 -17.74
C LYS A 82 -14.83 18.34 -17.12
N LEU A 83 -13.53 18.18 -16.86
CA LEU A 83 -13.10 16.96 -16.18
C LEU A 83 -13.56 17.00 -14.72
N PRO A 84 -14.43 16.05 -14.30
CA PRO A 84 -14.99 16.02 -12.94
C PRO A 84 -13.98 15.59 -11.90
N TYR A 85 -12.74 15.33 -12.28
CA TYR A 85 -11.67 14.85 -11.40
C TYR A 85 -10.45 15.76 -11.47
N LYS A 86 -9.79 15.88 -10.33
CA LYS A 86 -8.53 16.61 -10.14
C LYS A 86 -7.42 15.62 -9.86
N GLU A 87 -6.20 16.09 -9.91
CA GLU A 87 -5.04 15.34 -9.41
C GLU A 87 -5.28 14.78 -8.02
N ILE A 88 -4.64 13.65 -7.73
CA ILE A 88 -4.65 13.07 -6.38
C ILE A 88 -3.97 14.03 -5.43
N ASN A 89 -4.71 14.50 -4.42
CA ASN A 89 -4.15 15.34 -3.37
C ASN A 89 -3.27 14.49 -2.44
N THR A 90 -1.99 14.83 -2.37
CA THR A 90 -1.01 14.13 -1.51
C THR A 90 -1.33 14.20 -0.02
N GLU A 91 -2.11 15.18 0.45
CA GLU A 91 -2.57 15.26 1.84
C GLU A 91 -3.54 14.13 2.21
N LYS A 92 -4.19 13.53 1.22
CA LYS A 92 -5.07 12.38 1.39
C LYS A 92 -4.35 11.03 1.23
N VAL A 93 -3.03 11.05 1.07
CA VAL A 93 -2.23 9.85 0.86
C VAL A 93 -1.44 9.50 2.11
N ILE A 94 -1.55 8.25 2.53
CA ILE A 94 -0.76 7.65 3.59
C ILE A 94 0.35 6.83 2.94
N ASP A 95 1.59 7.30 3.06
CA ASP A 95 2.75 6.57 2.57
C ASP A 95 3.28 5.61 3.63
N THR A 96 3.04 4.32 3.43
CA THR A 96 3.49 3.28 4.38
C THR A 96 5.01 3.09 4.38
N LEU A 97 5.72 3.47 3.31
CA LEU A 97 7.18 3.48 3.29
C LEU A 97 7.74 4.51 4.28
N GLU A 98 7.16 5.70 4.31
CA GLU A 98 7.58 6.75 5.25
C GLU A 98 7.25 6.38 6.71
N ILE A 99 6.11 5.72 6.96
CA ILE A 99 5.78 5.18 8.28
C ILE A 99 6.82 4.13 8.69
N ALA A 100 7.10 3.18 7.80
CA ALA A 100 8.04 2.09 8.08
C ALA A 100 9.48 2.61 8.31
N LYS A 101 9.95 3.60 7.55
CA LYS A 101 11.26 4.26 7.78
C LYS A 101 11.38 4.87 9.17
N LYS A 102 10.30 5.51 9.65
CA LYS A 102 10.26 6.11 11.00
C LYS A 102 10.27 5.05 12.10
N LEU A 103 9.53 3.95 11.91
CA LEU A 103 9.47 2.86 12.89
C LEU A 103 10.72 1.98 12.91
N TYR A 104 11.40 1.85 11.78
CA TYR A 104 12.55 0.93 11.62
C TYR A 104 13.73 1.63 10.95
N PRO A 105 14.33 2.65 11.59
CA PRO A 105 15.44 3.39 11.03
C PRO A 105 16.62 2.45 10.73
N GLY A 106 17.23 2.62 9.54
CA GLY A 106 18.37 1.83 9.10
C GLY A 106 18.08 0.37 8.71
N LYS A 107 16.80 -0.05 8.69
CA LYS A 107 16.40 -1.38 8.22
C LYS A 107 15.82 -1.32 6.82
N SER A 108 15.85 -2.47 6.12
CA SER A 108 15.10 -2.60 4.88
C SER A 108 13.61 -2.54 5.18
N VAL A 109 12.90 -1.68 4.46
CA VAL A 109 11.46 -1.43 4.62
C VAL A 109 10.70 -1.58 3.30
N SER A 110 11.25 -2.36 2.36
CA SER A 110 10.50 -2.79 1.19
C SER A 110 9.28 -3.61 1.61
N LEU A 111 8.26 -3.68 0.76
CA LEU A 111 7.05 -4.44 1.06
C LEU A 111 7.38 -5.90 1.40
N ASP A 112 8.34 -6.52 0.67
CA ASP A 112 8.82 -7.88 0.96
C ASP A 112 9.50 -7.99 2.33
N SER A 113 10.35 -7.02 2.66
CA SER A 113 11.04 -7.00 3.97
C SER A 113 10.05 -6.87 5.13
N LEU A 114 8.98 -6.07 4.93
CA LEU A 114 7.91 -5.92 5.91
C LEU A 114 7.07 -7.20 6.03
N CYS A 115 6.79 -7.89 4.93
CA CYS A 115 6.13 -9.20 4.97
C CYS A 115 6.91 -10.20 5.83
N ILE A 116 8.22 -10.32 5.60
CA ILE A 116 9.10 -11.20 6.39
C ILE A 116 9.05 -10.80 7.87
N LYS A 117 9.17 -9.50 8.15
CA LYS A 117 9.17 -8.97 9.51
C LYS A 117 7.88 -9.28 10.28
N PHE A 118 6.73 -9.19 9.62
CA PHE A 118 5.42 -9.39 10.24
C PHE A 118 4.87 -10.81 10.10
N GLY A 119 5.61 -11.71 9.44
CA GLY A 119 5.15 -13.08 9.18
C GLY A 119 3.97 -13.14 8.22
N ILE A 120 3.83 -12.14 7.34
CA ILE A 120 2.78 -12.10 6.32
C ILE A 120 3.18 -13.00 5.16
N ASN A 121 2.26 -13.87 4.75
CA ASN A 121 2.50 -14.77 3.64
C ASN A 121 2.59 -13.98 2.31
N ASN A 122 3.80 -13.91 1.75
CA ASN A 122 4.00 -13.30 0.44
C ASN A 122 3.51 -14.25 -0.66
N LYS A 123 2.26 -14.07 -1.08
CA LYS A 123 1.60 -14.86 -2.12
C LYS A 123 2.14 -14.61 -3.53
N ARG A 124 3.16 -13.76 -3.69
CA ARG A 124 3.81 -13.48 -4.97
C ARG A 124 4.58 -14.72 -5.44
N LYS A 125 4.12 -15.35 -6.49
CA LYS A 125 4.83 -16.48 -7.15
C LYS A 125 6.00 -15.97 -8.03
N GLY A 126 6.86 -15.10 -7.46
CA GLY A 126 8.04 -14.56 -8.14
C GLY A 126 7.79 -13.38 -9.09
N LYS A 127 6.54 -12.92 -9.27
CA LYS A 127 6.18 -11.74 -10.06
C LYS A 127 5.34 -10.75 -9.27
N HIS A 128 5.60 -9.46 -9.46
CA HIS A 128 4.81 -8.40 -8.86
C HIS A 128 3.50 -8.22 -9.63
N GLY A 129 2.38 -8.32 -8.92
CA GLY A 129 1.06 -8.04 -9.46
C GLY A 129 0.35 -7.01 -8.59
N ALA A 130 -0.13 -5.91 -9.18
CA ALA A 130 -0.69 -4.78 -8.44
C ALA A 130 -1.81 -5.19 -7.46
N LEU A 131 -2.67 -6.12 -7.83
CA LEU A 131 -3.75 -6.60 -6.96
C LEU A 131 -3.20 -7.34 -5.74
N ILE A 132 -2.27 -8.27 -5.96
CA ILE A 132 -1.63 -9.05 -4.87
C ILE A 132 -0.84 -8.11 -3.96
N ASP A 133 -0.13 -7.14 -4.54
CA ASP A 133 0.63 -6.15 -3.80
C ASP A 133 -0.27 -5.26 -2.92
N SER A 134 -1.47 -4.91 -3.41
CA SER A 134 -2.47 -4.16 -2.65
C SER A 134 -3.05 -4.99 -1.49
N GLU A 135 -3.31 -6.28 -1.69
CA GLU A 135 -3.75 -7.20 -0.63
C GLU A 135 -2.69 -7.31 0.48
N ILE A 136 -1.43 -7.56 0.08
CA ILE A 136 -0.30 -7.62 1.01
C ILE A 136 -0.12 -6.29 1.75
N LEU A 137 -0.22 -5.17 1.03
CA LEU A 137 -0.10 -3.85 1.63
C LEU A 137 -1.16 -3.60 2.69
N SER A 138 -2.38 -4.08 2.50
CA SER A 138 -3.44 -3.95 3.50
C SER A 138 -3.08 -4.64 4.81
N GLU A 139 -2.51 -5.85 4.74
CA GLU A 139 -2.04 -6.59 5.93
C GLU A 139 -0.85 -5.88 6.59
N VAL A 140 0.13 -5.43 5.78
CA VAL A 140 1.30 -4.68 6.27
C VAL A 140 0.87 -3.37 6.95
N TYR A 141 -0.08 -2.64 6.39
CA TYR A 141 -0.57 -1.40 6.98
C TYR A 141 -1.21 -1.62 8.36
N LEU A 142 -1.99 -2.68 8.53
CA LEU A 142 -2.56 -3.05 9.82
C LEU A 142 -1.46 -3.30 10.86
N GLU A 143 -0.41 -4.04 10.51
CA GLU A 143 0.73 -4.29 11.40
C GLU A 143 1.50 -3.01 11.73
N LEU A 144 1.75 -2.13 10.75
CA LEU A 144 2.42 -0.85 10.96
C LEU A 144 1.65 0.10 11.88
N THR A 145 0.33 -0.01 11.90
CA THR A 145 -0.55 0.85 12.71
C THR A 145 -0.98 0.22 14.04
N GLY A 146 -0.42 -0.94 14.41
CA GLY A 146 -0.69 -1.63 15.68
C GLY A 146 -1.91 -2.54 15.64
N GLY A 147 -2.35 -2.99 14.47
CA GLY A 147 -3.57 -3.78 14.28
C GLY A 147 -3.57 -5.17 14.93
N LYS A 148 -2.41 -5.76 15.15
CA LYS A 148 -2.24 -6.93 16.04
C LYS A 148 -1.46 -6.48 17.27
N GLN A 149 -2.13 -5.86 18.24
CA GLN A 149 -1.52 -5.70 19.55
C GLN A 149 -1.14 -7.09 20.06
N PRO A 150 0.15 -7.35 20.41
CA PRO A 150 0.47 -8.51 21.19
C PRO A 150 -0.37 -8.39 22.46
N VAL A 151 -1.16 -9.41 22.75
CA VAL A 151 -1.82 -9.55 24.07
C VAL A 151 -0.66 -9.54 25.07
N PHE A 152 -0.48 -8.42 25.75
CA PHE A 152 0.39 -8.36 26.91
C PHE A 152 -0.25 -9.29 27.93
N GLN A 153 0.17 -10.55 27.94
CA GLN A 153 0.00 -11.40 29.10
C GLN A 153 0.84 -10.74 30.21
N PHE A 154 0.17 -9.96 31.03
CA PHE A 154 0.66 -9.70 32.37
C PHE A 154 0.70 -11.05 33.04
N SER A 155 1.81 -11.79 32.90
CA SER A 155 2.16 -12.87 33.78
C SER A 155 2.17 -12.24 35.15
N GLN A 156 1.24 -12.68 36.01
CA GLN A 156 1.13 -12.30 37.38
C GLN A 156 2.52 -12.38 38.02
N ILE A 157 3.13 -11.21 38.23
CA ILE A 157 4.24 -11.11 39.16
C ILE A 157 3.58 -11.42 40.51
N GLY A 158 3.80 -12.63 40.98
CA GLY A 158 3.29 -13.12 42.28
C GLY A 158 3.72 -12.20 43.40
N LEU A 159 2.79 -11.40 43.89
CA LEU A 159 2.83 -10.83 45.21
C LEU A 159 2.48 -11.94 46.18
N THR A 160 3.46 -12.70 46.56
CA THR A 160 3.35 -13.52 47.79
C THR A 160 3.37 -12.57 48.98
N THR A 161 2.19 -12.19 49.42
CA THR A 161 2.01 -11.65 50.79
C THR A 161 2.24 -12.77 51.77
N GLU A 162 3.45 -12.82 52.34
CA GLU A 162 3.68 -13.63 53.56
C GLU A 162 2.96 -12.97 54.71
N ASP A 163 1.83 -13.58 55.09
CA ASP A 163 1.08 -13.28 56.26
C ASP A 163 1.80 -13.85 57.49
N SER A 164 2.60 -13.02 58.16
CA SER A 164 3.20 -13.37 59.47
C SER A 164 2.26 -13.01 60.59
N HIS A 165 1.27 -13.84 60.85
CA HIS A 165 0.53 -13.82 62.12
C HIS A 165 1.30 -14.63 63.18
N LYS A 166 2.14 -13.95 63.96
CA LYS A 166 2.59 -14.44 65.28
C LYS A 166 1.58 -14.00 66.36
N LYS A 167 0.83 -14.94 66.92
CA LYS A 167 0.09 -14.73 68.13
C LYS A 167 1.03 -14.68 69.35
N PRO A 168 0.83 -13.80 70.33
CA PRO A 168 1.54 -13.86 71.59
C PRO A 168 0.88 -14.83 72.53
N THR A 169 1.61 -15.83 73.04
CA THR A 169 1.22 -16.64 74.18
C THR A 169 1.52 -15.89 75.45
N LYS A 170 0.50 -15.73 76.29
CA LYS A 170 0.64 -15.28 77.67
C LYS A 170 1.22 -16.37 78.55
N LYS A 171 2.18 -16.00 79.35
CA LYS A 171 2.28 -16.31 80.75
C LYS A 171 2.86 -15.17 81.53
#